data_5f7102dadf6807a1dc12bc12023eef46
#
_entry.id   5f7102dadf6807a1dc12bc12023eef46
#
_cell.length_a   1.000
_cell.length_b   1.000
_cell.length_c   1.000
_cell.angle_alpha   90.00
_cell.angle_beta   90.00
_cell.angle_gamma   90.00
#
_symmetry.space_group_name_H-M   'P 1'
#
loop_
_entity.id
_entity.type
_entity.pdbx_description
1 polymer ?
#
loop_
_entity_poly.entity_id
_entity_poly.type
_entity_poly.pdbx_seq_one_letter_code
_entity_poly.pdbx_strand_id
1 'polypeptide(L)'
;GILFYLLVVFAAISSSISMLEVIVAHFCDKAREKGKGDRRKLYSAIAVVICAALCALVCADGMGSNHISPAELLGLAGAKLPGWSTSWLGLFDSVAEGLLMPLGALLMCLMISWELKPDTLRQEILLNGENRPWVYDFFRLCVKYITPLCMLMILYGQISDFFIV
;
A
#
# COMPACT_ATOMS: atom_id res chain seq x y z
N GLY A 1 -13.74 -28.18 -3.18
CA GLY A 1 -14.67 -27.23 -3.55
C GLY A 1 -15.13 -26.20 -2.53
N ILE A 2 -16.30 -26.41 -1.92
CA ILE A 2 -16.98 -25.39 -1.08
C ILE A 2 -16.10 -24.92 0.09
N LEU A 3 -15.44 -25.81 0.79
CA LEU A 3 -14.54 -25.50 1.91
C LEU A 3 -13.40 -24.55 1.51
N PHE A 4 -12.86 -24.72 0.32
CA PHE A 4 -11.81 -23.84 -0.21
C PHE A 4 -12.32 -22.42 -0.43
N TYR A 5 -13.47 -22.25 -1.09
CA TYR A 5 -14.05 -20.94 -1.31
C TYR A 5 -14.43 -20.23 -0.01
N LEU A 6 -14.93 -20.98 0.97
CA LEU A 6 -15.28 -20.47 2.28
C LEU A 6 -14.04 -19.96 3.03
N LEU A 7 -12.93 -20.69 2.95
CA LEU A 7 -11.65 -20.28 3.52
C LEU A 7 -11.10 -19.02 2.84
N VAL A 8 -11.16 -18.94 1.53
CA VAL A 8 -10.75 -17.74 0.76
C VAL A 8 -11.57 -16.52 1.16
N VAL A 9 -12.90 -16.68 1.31
CA VAL A 9 -13.78 -15.58 1.74
C VAL A 9 -13.41 -15.10 3.14
N PHE A 10 -13.20 -15.99 4.09
CA PHE A 10 -12.79 -15.61 5.45
C PHE A 10 -11.41 -14.94 5.47
N ALA A 11 -10.46 -15.43 4.69
CA ALA A 11 -9.15 -14.81 4.56
C ALA A 11 -9.24 -13.40 3.97
N ALA A 12 -10.04 -13.20 2.92
CA ALA A 12 -10.25 -11.91 2.29
C ALA A 12 -10.92 -10.91 3.26
N ILE A 13 -11.95 -11.34 4.00
CA ILE A 13 -12.64 -10.49 4.98
C ILE A 13 -11.69 -10.08 6.10
N SER A 14 -10.92 -11.01 6.67
CA SER A 14 -9.99 -10.70 7.77
C SER A 14 -8.90 -9.73 7.32
N SER A 15 -8.35 -9.90 6.11
CA SER A 15 -7.35 -9.01 5.54
C SER A 15 -7.93 -7.61 5.29
N SER A 16 -9.12 -7.53 4.74
CA SER A 16 -9.80 -6.25 4.48
C SER A 16 -10.07 -5.46 5.76
N ILE A 17 -10.51 -6.16 6.83
CA ILE A 17 -10.75 -5.53 8.14
C ILE A 17 -9.44 -4.99 8.70
N SER A 18 -8.35 -5.75 8.63
CA SER A 18 -7.04 -5.32 9.14
C SER A 18 -6.51 -4.08 8.41
N MET A 19 -6.62 -4.03 7.08
CA MET A 19 -6.22 -2.86 6.29
C MET A 19 -7.05 -1.62 6.63
N LEU A 20 -8.36 -1.80 6.81
CA LEU A 20 -9.27 -0.72 7.14
C LEU A 20 -9.00 -0.17 8.55
N GLU A 21 -8.66 -1.04 9.49
CA GLU A 21 -8.32 -0.66 10.87
C GLU A 21 -7.09 0.25 10.93
N VAL A 22 -6.05 0.00 10.14
CA VAL A 22 -4.85 0.84 10.09
C VAL A 22 -5.20 2.27 9.68
N ILE A 23 -6.05 2.43 8.64
CA ILE A 23 -6.49 3.74 8.16
C ILE A 23 -7.33 4.44 9.23
N VAL A 24 -8.29 3.74 9.81
CA VAL A 24 -9.19 4.30 10.84
C VAL A 24 -8.41 4.70 12.09
N ALA A 25 -7.46 3.88 12.54
CA ALA A 25 -6.61 4.17 13.69
C ALA A 25 -5.82 5.47 13.48
N HIS A 26 -5.17 5.62 12.32
CA HIS A 26 -4.43 6.84 12.00
C HIS A 26 -5.29 8.11 12.08
N PHE A 27 -6.50 8.07 11.52
CA PHE A 27 -7.41 9.23 11.59
C PHE A 27 -7.96 9.48 13.00
N CYS A 28 -8.19 8.42 13.78
CA CYS A 28 -8.62 8.54 15.16
C CYS A 28 -7.54 9.16 16.05
N ASP A 29 -6.28 8.74 15.89
CA ASP A 29 -5.15 9.28 16.65
C ASP A 29 -4.95 10.77 16.34
N LYS A 30 -4.98 11.12 15.06
CA LYS A 30 -4.90 12.53 14.64
C LYS A 30 -6.08 13.38 15.11
N ALA A 31 -7.27 12.81 15.24
CA ALA A 31 -8.43 13.51 15.78
C ALA A 31 -8.31 13.71 17.29
N ARG A 32 -7.74 12.72 18.00
CA ARG A 32 -7.48 12.78 19.45
C ARG A 32 -6.44 13.85 19.77
N GLU A 33 -5.35 13.95 19.00
CA GLU A 33 -4.36 15.02 19.12
C GLU A 33 -4.97 16.42 18.99
N LYS A 34 -5.99 16.57 18.14
CA LYS A 34 -6.72 17.83 17.94
C LYS A 34 -7.85 18.07 18.96
N GLY A 35 -7.92 17.29 20.05
CA GLY A 35 -8.94 17.43 21.09
C GLY A 35 -10.37 17.11 20.64
N LYS A 36 -10.54 16.49 19.48
CA LYS A 36 -11.84 15.99 19.01
C LYS A 36 -12.09 14.63 19.66
N GLY A 37 -13.22 14.48 20.36
CA GLY A 37 -13.61 13.23 21.00
C GLY A 37 -13.58 12.02 20.06
N ASP A 38 -13.65 10.83 20.63
CA ASP A 38 -13.56 9.55 19.89
C ASP A 38 -14.69 9.44 18.83
N ARG A 39 -14.29 9.62 17.57
CA ARG A 39 -15.17 9.53 16.40
C ARG A 39 -14.88 8.29 15.54
N ARG A 40 -14.36 7.23 16.17
CA ARG A 40 -13.98 6.00 15.47
C ARG A 40 -15.09 5.46 14.58
N LYS A 41 -16.34 5.44 15.07
CA LYS A 41 -17.50 4.98 14.28
C LYS A 41 -17.72 5.81 13.02
N LEU A 42 -17.51 7.13 13.09
CA LEU A 42 -17.67 8.02 11.94
C LEU A 42 -16.56 7.79 10.92
N TYR A 43 -15.31 7.70 11.34
CA TYR A 43 -14.19 7.44 10.42
C TYR A 43 -14.27 6.06 9.78
N SER A 44 -14.68 5.04 10.54
CA SER A 44 -14.93 3.70 10.02
C SER A 44 -16.05 3.70 8.99
N ALA A 45 -17.16 4.37 9.26
CA ALA A 45 -18.27 4.47 8.32
C ALA A 45 -17.87 5.19 7.01
N ILE A 46 -17.11 6.30 7.12
CA ILE A 46 -16.62 7.03 5.95
C ILE A 46 -15.69 6.15 5.11
N ALA A 47 -14.75 5.45 5.75
CA ALA A 47 -13.81 4.58 5.06
C ALA A 47 -14.54 3.43 4.32
N VAL A 48 -15.52 2.81 4.96
CA VAL A 48 -16.35 1.76 4.34
C VAL A 48 -17.13 2.30 3.15
N VAL A 49 -17.73 3.49 3.26
CA VAL A 49 -18.47 4.11 2.16
C VAL A 49 -17.56 4.40 0.97
N ILE A 50 -16.35 4.93 1.22
CA ILE A 50 -15.37 5.18 0.15
C ILE A 50 -14.96 3.86 -0.53
N CYS A 51 -14.63 2.83 0.25
CA CYS A 51 -14.29 1.52 -0.30
C CYS A 51 -15.45 0.91 -1.10
N ALA A 52 -16.69 1.03 -0.61
CA ALA A 52 -17.86 0.54 -1.31
C ALA A 52 -18.10 1.29 -2.62
N ALA A 53 -17.90 2.61 -2.66
CA ALA A 53 -18.00 3.40 -3.87
C ALA A 53 -16.96 3.01 -4.93
N LEU A 54 -15.69 2.79 -4.51
CA LEU A 54 -14.63 2.32 -5.41
C LEU A 54 -14.92 0.90 -5.91
N CYS A 55 -15.41 0.03 -5.03
CA CYS A 55 -15.82 -1.33 -5.41
C CYS A 55 -16.97 -1.31 -6.40
N ALA A 56 -17.98 -0.44 -6.21
CA ALA A 56 -19.09 -0.27 -7.13
C ALA A 56 -18.62 0.20 -8.52
N LEU A 57 -17.61 1.08 -8.58
CA LEU A 57 -16.99 1.52 -9.83
C LEU A 57 -16.34 0.35 -10.58
N VAL A 58 -15.58 -0.50 -9.90
CA VAL A 58 -14.96 -1.69 -10.48
C VAL A 58 -16.00 -2.71 -10.93
N CYS A 59 -17.09 -2.87 -10.14
CA CYS A 59 -18.19 -3.76 -10.51
C CYS A 59 -18.97 -3.23 -11.72
N ALA A 60 -19.14 -1.91 -11.85
CA ALA A 60 -19.78 -1.29 -13.01
C ALA A 60 -18.98 -1.49 -14.30
N ASP A 61 -17.64 -1.55 -14.20
CA ASP A 61 -16.75 -1.93 -15.31
C ASP A 61 -16.81 -3.45 -15.64
N GLY A 62 -17.67 -4.21 -14.97
CA GLY A 62 -17.82 -5.65 -15.18
C GLY A 62 -16.57 -6.45 -14.76
N MET A 63 -15.88 -6.01 -13.71
CA MET A 63 -14.64 -6.63 -13.19
C MET A 63 -13.51 -6.72 -14.25
N GLY A 64 -13.39 -5.71 -15.10
CA GLY A 64 -12.38 -5.67 -16.16
C GLY A 64 -12.85 -6.19 -17.52
N SER A 65 -14.18 -6.28 -17.72
CA SER A 65 -14.77 -6.68 -19.02
C SER A 65 -14.83 -5.54 -20.05
N ASN A 66 -14.17 -4.40 -19.77
CA ASN A 66 -14.04 -3.24 -20.67
C ASN A 66 -15.37 -2.55 -21.04
N HIS A 67 -16.32 -2.50 -20.14
CA HIS A 67 -17.58 -1.78 -20.37
C HIS A 67 -17.44 -0.25 -20.19
N ILE A 68 -16.58 0.18 -19.26
CA ILE A 68 -16.30 1.59 -18.97
C ILE A 68 -14.80 1.72 -18.71
N SER A 69 -13.99 1.91 -19.75
CA SER A 69 -12.54 2.00 -19.59
C SER A 69 -12.12 3.35 -18.98
N PRO A 70 -11.08 3.39 -18.13
CA PRO A 70 -10.51 4.64 -17.64
C PRO A 70 -10.02 5.55 -18.77
N ALA A 71 -9.54 4.95 -19.87
CA ALA A 71 -9.06 5.68 -21.04
C ALA A 71 -10.17 6.44 -21.75
N GLU A 72 -11.36 5.88 -21.84
CA GLU A 72 -12.52 6.56 -22.43
C GLU A 72 -12.99 7.73 -21.57
N LEU A 73 -13.03 7.54 -20.24
CA LEU A 73 -13.45 8.59 -19.32
C LEU A 73 -12.48 9.77 -19.31
N LEU A 74 -11.17 9.51 -19.46
CA LEU A 74 -10.12 10.52 -19.52
C LEU A 74 -9.97 11.16 -20.93
N GLY A 75 -10.76 10.75 -21.91
CA GLY A 75 -10.70 11.29 -23.27
C GLY A 75 -9.46 10.82 -24.06
N LEU A 76 -8.78 9.79 -23.59
CA LEU A 76 -7.59 9.20 -24.21
C LEU A 76 -7.94 8.00 -25.11
N ALA A 77 -9.21 7.90 -25.49
CA ALA A 77 -9.72 6.87 -26.39
C ALA A 77 -8.95 6.89 -27.73
N GLY A 78 -8.21 5.82 -28.03
CA GLY A 78 -7.44 5.69 -29.25
C GLY A 78 -5.92 5.81 -29.10
N ALA A 79 -5.41 6.20 -27.94
CA ALA A 79 -3.99 6.08 -27.65
C ALA A 79 -3.65 4.61 -27.35
N LYS A 80 -2.49 4.14 -27.85
CA LYS A 80 -1.95 2.84 -27.43
C LYS A 80 -1.44 2.99 -26.00
N LEU A 81 -2.31 2.73 -25.04
CA LEU A 81 -2.02 2.85 -23.63
C LEU A 81 -1.71 1.46 -23.05
N PRO A 82 -0.90 1.40 -21.97
CA PRO A 82 -0.62 0.17 -21.25
C PRO A 82 -1.88 -0.56 -20.75
N GLY A 83 -1.74 -1.83 -20.38
CA GLY A 83 -2.86 -2.67 -19.93
C GLY A 83 -3.69 -2.11 -18.75
N TRP A 84 -3.09 -1.22 -17.93
CA TRP A 84 -3.80 -0.55 -16.83
C TRP A 84 -4.92 0.39 -17.29
N SER A 85 -4.87 0.89 -18.50
CA SER A 85 -5.86 1.83 -19.05
C SER A 85 -7.15 1.16 -19.51
N THR A 86 -7.14 -0.16 -19.64
CA THR A 86 -8.28 -0.93 -20.17
C THR A 86 -9.34 -1.25 -19.12
N SER A 87 -8.98 -1.27 -17.84
CA SER A 87 -9.91 -1.59 -16.76
C SER A 87 -9.61 -0.80 -15.48
N TRP A 88 -10.65 -0.48 -14.72
CA TRP A 88 -10.51 0.17 -13.43
C TRP A 88 -9.75 -0.68 -12.41
N LEU A 89 -9.96 -1.99 -12.45
CA LEU A 89 -9.22 -2.93 -11.61
C LEU A 89 -7.72 -2.86 -11.90
N GLY A 90 -7.34 -2.91 -13.18
CA GLY A 90 -5.94 -2.81 -13.59
C GLY A 90 -5.30 -1.48 -13.23
N LEU A 91 -6.04 -0.37 -13.31
CA LEU A 91 -5.56 0.95 -12.90
C LEU A 91 -5.30 1.00 -11.38
N PHE A 92 -6.25 0.54 -10.56
CA PHE A 92 -6.06 0.54 -9.11
C PHE A 92 -4.94 -0.39 -8.67
N ASP A 93 -4.80 -1.55 -9.29
CA ASP A 93 -3.73 -2.51 -9.06
C ASP A 93 -2.36 -1.91 -9.39
N SER A 94 -2.20 -1.37 -10.59
CA SER A 94 -0.97 -0.73 -11.03
C SER A 94 -0.56 0.46 -10.16
N VAL A 95 -1.52 1.27 -9.71
CA VAL A 95 -1.24 2.39 -8.82
C VAL A 95 -0.91 1.92 -7.40
N ALA A 96 -1.68 0.97 -6.85
CA ALA A 96 -1.49 0.51 -5.48
C ALA A 96 -0.24 -0.36 -5.34
N GLU A 97 -0.10 -1.40 -6.14
CA GLU A 97 1.01 -2.34 -6.06
C GLU A 97 2.24 -1.86 -6.82
N GLY A 98 2.05 -1.28 -8.01
CA GLY A 98 3.15 -0.83 -8.85
C GLY A 98 3.84 0.43 -8.34
N LEU A 99 3.09 1.40 -7.80
CA LEU A 99 3.65 2.70 -7.42
C LEU A 99 3.65 2.95 -5.92
N LEU A 100 2.50 2.85 -5.25
CA LEU A 100 2.37 3.26 -3.85
C LEU A 100 3.10 2.33 -2.88
N MET A 101 3.10 1.02 -3.14
CA MET A 101 3.75 0.04 -2.26
C MET A 101 5.29 0.19 -2.28
N PRO A 102 5.98 0.21 -3.42
CA PRO A 102 7.44 0.43 -3.45
C PRO A 102 7.84 1.81 -2.94
N LEU A 103 7.03 2.84 -3.24
CA LEU A 103 7.27 4.20 -2.73
C LEU A 103 7.13 4.26 -1.21
N GLY A 104 6.11 3.63 -0.64
CA GLY A 104 5.93 3.53 0.81
C GLY A 104 7.09 2.81 1.49
N ALA A 105 7.54 1.69 0.93
CA ALA A 105 8.70 0.96 1.44
C ALA A 105 9.99 1.80 1.38
N LEU A 106 10.20 2.53 0.29
CA LEU A 106 11.34 3.45 0.14
C LEU A 106 11.31 4.56 1.19
N LEU A 107 10.16 5.21 1.38
CA LEU A 107 10.01 6.26 2.40
C LEU A 107 10.23 5.73 3.81
N MET A 108 9.76 4.52 4.13
CA MET A 108 10.03 3.86 5.41
C MET A 108 11.52 3.62 5.61
N CYS A 109 12.22 3.12 4.60
CA CYS A 109 13.67 2.91 4.67
C CYS A 109 14.44 4.22 4.88
N LEU A 110 14.04 5.29 4.21
CA LEU A 110 14.64 6.61 4.38
C LEU A 110 14.39 7.15 5.78
N MET A 111 13.17 7.04 6.30
CA MET A 111 12.83 7.45 7.67
C MET A 111 13.68 6.69 8.70
N ILE A 112 13.76 5.37 8.60
CA ILE A 112 14.55 4.54 9.51
C ILE A 112 16.04 4.89 9.42
N SER A 113 16.54 5.16 8.20
CA SER A 113 17.97 5.43 7.98
C SER A 113 18.42 6.81 8.45
N TRP A 114 17.57 7.83 8.34
CA TRP A 114 17.95 9.22 8.55
C TRP A 114 17.35 9.85 9.80
N GLU A 115 16.15 9.48 10.18
CA GLU A 115 15.41 10.13 11.26
C GLU A 115 15.53 9.39 12.60
N LEU A 116 15.63 8.06 12.58
CA LEU A 116 15.83 7.28 13.79
C LEU A 116 17.25 7.39 14.30
N LYS A 117 17.37 7.80 15.57
CA LYS A 117 18.66 7.85 16.26
C LYS A 117 19.28 6.45 16.32
N PRO A 118 20.59 6.32 16.02
CA PRO A 118 21.27 5.02 16.02
C PRO A 118 21.14 4.27 17.35
N ASP A 119 21.09 5.01 18.48
CA ASP A 119 21.00 4.43 19.82
C ASP A 119 19.63 3.79 20.08
N THR A 120 18.54 4.39 19.61
CA THR A 120 17.18 3.83 19.75
C THR A 120 17.05 2.56 18.93
N LEU A 121 17.54 2.58 17.69
CA LEU A 121 17.52 1.41 16.81
C LEU A 121 18.40 0.27 17.36
N ARG A 122 19.55 0.63 17.92
CA ARG A 122 20.45 -0.34 18.55
C ARG A 122 19.83 -0.99 19.79
N GLN A 123 19.14 -0.22 20.62
CA GLN A 123 18.45 -0.74 21.80
C GLN A 123 17.36 -1.72 21.40
N GLU A 124 16.53 -1.41 20.43
CA GLU A 124 15.45 -2.28 19.96
C GLU A 124 15.99 -3.60 19.35
N ILE A 125 17.06 -3.54 18.56
CA ILE A 125 17.66 -4.74 17.95
C ILE A 125 18.37 -5.61 18.99
N LEU A 126 18.97 -4.99 20.03
CA LEU A 126 19.74 -5.70 21.05
C LEU A 126 18.90 -6.07 22.29
N LEU A 127 17.64 -5.70 22.37
CA LEU A 127 16.73 -6.01 23.49
C LEU A 127 16.60 -7.52 23.79
N ASN A 128 16.91 -8.38 22.83
CA ASN A 128 16.89 -9.84 22.98
C ASN A 128 18.18 -10.46 23.54
N GLY A 129 19.10 -9.66 24.11
CA GLY A 129 20.24 -10.17 24.89
C GLY A 129 21.43 -10.72 24.09
N GLU A 130 21.36 -10.82 22.78
CA GLU A 130 22.50 -11.20 21.96
C GLU A 130 23.26 -9.95 21.48
N ASN A 131 24.32 -9.63 22.22
CA ASN A 131 25.21 -8.50 21.88
C ASN A 131 26.11 -8.87 20.69
N ARG A 132 25.54 -8.97 19.49
CA ARG A 132 26.28 -9.21 18.24
C ARG A 132 26.37 -7.90 17.43
N PRO A 133 27.43 -7.11 17.59
CA PRO A 133 27.58 -5.83 16.90
C PRO A 133 27.54 -5.98 15.37
N TRP A 134 28.01 -7.11 14.84
CA TRP A 134 28.02 -7.40 13.41
C TRP A 134 26.60 -7.46 12.81
N VAL A 135 25.62 -7.97 13.53
CA VAL A 135 24.23 -8.04 13.07
C VAL A 135 23.64 -6.63 12.91
N TYR A 136 23.94 -5.75 13.85
CA TYR A 136 23.50 -4.35 13.79
C TYR A 136 24.15 -3.61 12.61
N ASP A 137 25.45 -3.76 12.39
CA ASP A 137 26.17 -3.10 11.30
C ASP A 137 25.69 -3.60 9.95
N PHE A 138 25.45 -4.90 9.82
CA PHE A 138 24.86 -5.51 8.61
C PHE A 138 23.46 -5.01 8.35
N PHE A 139 22.59 -4.99 9.37
CA PHE A 139 21.24 -4.45 9.25
C PHE A 139 21.25 -2.98 8.80
N ARG A 140 22.08 -2.17 9.43
CA ARG A 140 22.25 -0.76 9.08
C ARG A 140 22.71 -0.57 7.64
N LEU A 141 23.67 -1.37 7.18
CA LEU A 141 24.15 -1.35 5.79
C LEU A 141 23.00 -1.70 4.82
N CYS A 142 22.25 -2.74 5.13
CA CYS A 142 21.11 -3.16 4.31
C CYS A 142 20.05 -2.07 4.19
N VAL A 143 19.60 -1.54 5.32
CA VAL A 143 18.52 -0.53 5.34
C VAL A 143 18.97 0.79 4.71
N LYS A 144 20.24 1.17 4.90
CA LYS A 144 20.75 2.47 4.43
C LYS A 144 21.07 2.49 2.94
N TYR A 145 21.56 1.37 2.38
CA TYR A 145 22.07 1.34 1.02
C TYR A 145 21.40 0.29 0.14
N ILE A 146 21.33 -0.96 0.59
CA ILE A 146 20.85 -2.07 -0.23
C ILE A 146 19.35 -1.92 -0.50
N THR A 147 18.55 -1.73 0.54
CA THR A 147 17.09 -1.67 0.41
C THR A 147 16.63 -0.48 -0.42
N PRO A 148 17.11 0.78 -0.20
CA PRO A 148 16.73 1.89 -1.06
C PRO A 148 17.11 1.68 -2.52
N LEU A 149 18.30 1.11 -2.78
CA LEU A 149 18.75 0.82 -4.13
C LEU A 149 17.83 -0.19 -4.83
N CYS A 150 17.50 -1.29 -4.15
CA CYS A 150 16.58 -2.30 -4.67
C CYS A 150 15.19 -1.71 -4.92
N MET A 151 14.67 -0.88 -4.00
CA MET A 151 13.37 -0.23 -4.15
C MET A 151 13.35 0.77 -5.32
N LEU A 152 14.44 1.50 -5.54
CA LEU A 152 14.56 2.38 -6.70
C LEU A 152 14.60 1.59 -8.02
N MET A 153 15.27 0.45 -8.06
CA MET A 153 15.26 -0.42 -9.24
C MET A 153 13.85 -0.97 -9.54
N ILE A 154 13.14 -1.40 -8.50
CA ILE A 154 11.75 -1.88 -8.64
C ILE A 154 10.84 -0.74 -9.12
N LEU A 155 10.94 0.45 -8.51
CA LEU A 155 10.19 1.63 -8.92
C LEU A 155 10.47 2.01 -10.38
N TYR A 156 11.72 1.97 -10.79
CA TYR A 156 12.09 2.25 -12.17
C TYR A 156 11.46 1.24 -13.15
N GLY A 157 11.49 -0.06 -12.82
CA GLY A 157 10.82 -1.10 -13.61
C GLY A 157 9.32 -0.85 -13.71
N GLN A 158 8.66 -0.61 -12.61
CA GLN A 158 7.21 -0.35 -12.56
C GLN A 158 6.79 0.92 -13.31
N ILE A 159 7.57 2.00 -13.19
CA ILE A 159 7.33 3.24 -13.95
C ILE A 159 7.55 2.99 -15.44
N SER A 160 8.57 2.23 -15.79
CA SER A 160 8.81 1.83 -17.18
C SER A 160 7.62 1.07 -17.76
N ASP A 161 7.12 0.06 -17.04
CA ASP A 161 5.95 -0.71 -17.44
C ASP A 161 4.65 0.11 -17.46
N PHE A 162 4.57 1.16 -16.62
CA PHE A 162 3.42 2.05 -16.59
C PHE A 162 3.37 3.01 -17.78
N PHE A 163 4.52 3.45 -18.30
CA PHE A 163 4.60 4.43 -19.39
C PHE A 163 5.07 3.87 -20.73
N ILE A 164 5.81 2.76 -20.74
CA ILE A 164 6.44 2.20 -21.93
C ILE A 164 5.85 0.80 -22.16
N VAL A 165 4.97 0.68 -23.12
CA VAL A 165 4.55 -0.58 -23.75
C VAL A 165 5.04 -0.61 -25.16
#